data_6e3f6e185896ecb7b500011d5341135b
#
_entry.id   6e3f6e185896ecb7b500011d5341135b
#
_cell.length_a   1.000
_cell.length_b   1.000
_cell.length_c   1.000
_cell.angle_alpha   90.00
_cell.angle_beta   90.00
_cell.angle_gamma   90.00
#
_symmetry.space_group_name_H-M   'P 1'
#
loop_
_entity.id
_entity.type
_entity.pdbx_description
1 polymer ?
#
loop_
_entity_poly.entity_id
_entity_poly.type
_entity_poly.pdbx_seq_one_letter_code
_entity_poly.pdbx_strand_id
1 'polypeptide(L)'
;MHDKTIVALDMPSLKDNLNLIDRLDNHMWYKTGLNFVTQNGFDAVRNLALYKNVFLDLKLYDIGNTVQDAVRNVADMGVKFLTVMGDPHIVEAASKVKGDVKILAVTVLTSLNRNDLNMNLIKDGDLDYIVEQRTDLAFRFGADGVICSPEEIKLLRKNYKDKLIVTPGIRNKQDDAGDQKRIATRSQAFTNGADYVVVGRPVYKAHNPLEALRNL
;
A
#
# COMPACT_ATOMS: atom_id res chain seq x y z
N MET A 1 -21.08 0.71 -5.98
CA MET A 1 -19.95 1.17 -5.14
C MET A 1 -18.68 0.71 -5.85
N HIS A 2 -17.81 1.61 -6.24
CA HIS A 2 -16.50 1.20 -6.80
C HIS A 2 -15.77 0.44 -5.70
N ASP A 3 -15.37 -0.80 -6.00
CA ASP A 3 -14.65 -1.61 -5.03
C ASP A 3 -13.27 -0.95 -4.74
N LYS A 4 -13.08 -0.50 -3.51
CA LYS A 4 -11.83 0.11 -3.01
C LYS A 4 -10.88 -0.92 -2.40
N THR A 5 -11.09 -2.19 -2.73
CA THR A 5 -10.19 -3.29 -2.37
C THR A 5 -9.09 -3.42 -3.43
N ILE A 6 -7.84 -3.42 -3.03
CA ILE A 6 -6.69 -3.58 -3.91
C ILE A 6 -6.14 -4.99 -3.74
N VAL A 7 -6.13 -5.79 -4.81
CA VAL A 7 -5.60 -7.16 -4.78
C VAL A 7 -4.10 -7.15 -5.07
N ALA A 8 -3.31 -7.76 -4.19
CA ALA A 8 -1.86 -7.87 -4.37
C ALA A 8 -1.51 -8.98 -5.37
N LEU A 9 -0.71 -8.64 -6.37
CA LEU A 9 -0.16 -9.55 -7.38
C LEU A 9 1.21 -10.09 -6.90
N ASP A 10 1.18 -10.95 -5.89
CA ASP A 10 2.39 -11.51 -5.27
C ASP A 10 2.56 -13.01 -5.60
N MET A 11 2.00 -13.48 -6.74
CA MET A 11 2.13 -14.84 -7.22
C MET A 11 3.55 -15.13 -7.77
N PRO A 12 3.97 -16.41 -7.86
CA PRO A 12 5.34 -16.78 -8.24
C PRO A 12 5.75 -16.42 -9.67
N SER A 13 4.81 -16.21 -10.59
CA SER A 13 5.12 -15.86 -11.98
C SER A 13 4.17 -14.82 -12.56
N LEU A 14 4.56 -14.18 -13.66
CA LEU A 14 3.68 -13.28 -14.42
C LEU A 14 2.41 -14.00 -14.88
N LYS A 15 2.57 -15.22 -15.39
CA LYS A 15 1.44 -16.05 -15.84
C LYS A 15 0.43 -16.28 -14.71
N ASP A 16 0.89 -16.59 -13.51
CA ASP A 16 0.00 -16.82 -12.37
C ASP A 16 -0.71 -15.53 -11.94
N ASN A 17 -0.01 -14.39 -11.96
CA ASN A 17 -0.59 -13.08 -11.68
C ASN A 17 -1.65 -12.70 -12.74
N LEU A 18 -1.40 -12.94 -14.03
CA LEU A 18 -2.39 -12.69 -15.09
C LEU A 18 -3.61 -13.63 -14.97
N ASN A 19 -3.40 -14.91 -14.68
CA ASN A 19 -4.47 -15.85 -14.41
C ASN A 19 -5.32 -15.42 -13.19
N LEU A 20 -4.71 -14.85 -12.16
CA LEU A 20 -5.44 -14.30 -11.02
C LEU A 20 -6.32 -13.12 -11.46
N ILE A 21 -5.79 -12.21 -12.28
CA ILE A 21 -6.55 -11.08 -12.83
C ILE A 21 -7.77 -11.56 -13.62
N ASP A 22 -7.57 -12.54 -14.50
CA ASP A 22 -8.65 -13.11 -15.32
C ASP A 22 -9.76 -13.77 -14.46
N ARG A 23 -9.37 -14.43 -13.37
CA ARG A 23 -10.30 -15.05 -12.41
C ARG A 23 -11.05 -14.08 -11.50
N LEU A 24 -10.63 -12.81 -11.45
CA LEU A 24 -11.26 -11.76 -10.64
C LEU A 24 -12.27 -10.91 -11.44
N ASP A 25 -12.64 -11.38 -12.64
CA ASP A 25 -13.66 -10.76 -13.47
C ASP A 25 -13.37 -9.27 -13.72
N ASN A 26 -14.33 -8.40 -13.45
CA ASN A 26 -14.21 -6.95 -13.67
C ASN A 26 -13.47 -6.17 -12.57
N HIS A 27 -12.72 -6.86 -11.70
CA HIS A 27 -11.94 -6.17 -10.67
C HIS A 27 -10.89 -5.24 -11.27
N MET A 28 -10.74 -4.04 -10.69
CA MET A 28 -9.95 -2.96 -11.32
C MET A 28 -8.68 -2.58 -10.56
N TRP A 29 -8.56 -2.86 -9.26
CA TRP A 29 -7.47 -2.38 -8.44
C TRP A 29 -6.46 -3.48 -8.08
N TYR A 30 -5.21 -3.30 -8.48
CA TYR A 30 -4.14 -4.26 -8.21
C TYR A 30 -2.90 -3.57 -7.66
N LYS A 31 -2.22 -4.23 -6.70
CA LYS A 31 -0.91 -3.83 -6.20
C LYS A 31 0.19 -4.67 -6.84
N THR A 32 1.17 -4.01 -7.41
CA THR A 32 2.44 -4.61 -7.86
C THR A 32 3.55 -4.17 -6.92
N GLY A 33 4.18 -5.11 -6.22
CA GLY A 33 5.27 -4.84 -5.28
C GLY A 33 6.64 -5.27 -5.80
N LEU A 34 7.63 -5.29 -4.91
CA LEU A 34 9.01 -5.68 -5.24
C LEU A 34 9.08 -7.05 -5.90
N ASN A 35 8.33 -8.05 -5.38
CA ASN A 35 8.30 -9.39 -5.97
C ASN A 35 7.84 -9.36 -7.43
N PHE A 36 6.76 -8.66 -7.73
CA PHE A 36 6.26 -8.54 -9.10
C PHE A 36 7.27 -7.87 -10.04
N VAL A 37 7.84 -6.74 -9.60
CA VAL A 37 8.76 -5.94 -10.43
C VAL A 37 10.09 -6.65 -10.67
N THR A 38 10.64 -7.30 -9.65
CA THR A 38 11.92 -8.01 -9.78
C THR A 38 11.84 -9.25 -10.67
N GLN A 39 10.66 -9.86 -10.77
CA GLN A 39 10.44 -10.99 -11.66
C GLN A 39 10.11 -10.58 -13.09
N ASN A 40 9.34 -9.50 -13.28
CA ASN A 40 8.65 -9.22 -14.54
C ASN A 40 9.07 -7.89 -15.17
N GLY A 41 9.86 -7.06 -14.47
CA GLY A 41 10.26 -5.74 -14.91
C GLY A 41 9.14 -4.69 -14.89
N PHE A 42 9.50 -3.46 -15.18
CA PHE A 42 8.57 -2.32 -15.22
C PHE A 42 7.64 -2.33 -16.44
N ASP A 43 8.01 -2.99 -17.53
CA ASP A 43 7.14 -3.11 -18.71
C ASP A 43 5.86 -3.87 -18.37
N ALA A 44 5.94 -4.90 -17.52
CA ALA A 44 4.75 -5.60 -17.05
C ALA A 44 3.82 -4.68 -16.22
N VAL A 45 4.39 -3.78 -15.41
CA VAL A 45 3.62 -2.76 -14.66
C VAL A 45 2.94 -1.78 -15.61
N ARG A 46 3.69 -1.25 -16.60
CA ARG A 46 3.17 -0.32 -17.61
C ARG A 46 2.03 -0.95 -18.42
N ASN A 47 2.22 -2.17 -18.88
CA ASN A 47 1.19 -2.89 -19.62
C ASN A 47 -0.09 -3.09 -18.79
N LEU A 48 0.05 -3.44 -17.50
CA LEU A 48 -1.08 -3.57 -16.60
C LEU A 48 -1.81 -2.24 -16.39
N ALA A 49 -1.08 -1.14 -16.27
CA ALA A 49 -1.63 0.19 -16.04
C ALA A 49 -2.46 0.75 -17.22
N LEU A 50 -2.33 0.18 -18.44
CA LEU A 50 -3.16 0.55 -19.59
C LEU A 50 -4.65 0.22 -19.39
N TYR A 51 -4.97 -0.81 -18.59
CA TYR A 51 -6.35 -1.31 -18.46
C TYR A 51 -6.79 -1.58 -17.02
N LYS A 52 -5.90 -1.41 -16.03
CA LYS A 52 -6.18 -1.57 -14.59
C LYS A 52 -5.67 -0.38 -13.79
N ASN A 53 -6.24 -0.16 -12.62
CA ASN A 53 -5.71 0.78 -11.65
C ASN A 53 -4.57 0.11 -10.89
N VAL A 54 -3.36 0.60 -11.06
CA VAL A 54 -2.16 0.02 -10.44
C VAL A 54 -1.70 0.86 -9.26
N PHE A 55 -1.51 0.19 -8.15
CA PHE A 55 -0.77 0.67 -6.99
C PHE A 55 0.64 0.04 -7.02
N LEU A 56 1.65 0.85 -7.34
CA LEU A 56 3.05 0.43 -7.37
C LEU A 56 3.66 0.59 -5.97
N ASP A 57 3.92 -0.54 -5.30
CA ASP A 57 4.34 -0.59 -3.90
C ASP A 57 5.83 -0.94 -3.78
N LEU A 58 6.70 0.07 -4.02
CA LEU A 58 8.17 -0.07 -4.00
C LEU A 58 8.82 0.45 -2.71
N LYS A 59 8.11 1.30 -1.96
CA LYS A 59 8.64 1.95 -0.75
C LYS A 59 9.98 2.63 -1.01
N LEU A 60 10.03 3.48 -2.06
CA LEU A 60 11.26 4.14 -2.49
C LEU A 60 11.96 4.81 -1.32
N TYR A 61 13.27 4.54 -1.20
CA TYR A 61 14.12 5.08 -0.15
C TYR A 61 15.55 5.24 -0.68
N ASP A 62 15.91 6.46 -1.05
CA ASP A 62 17.22 6.81 -1.60
C ASP A 62 17.44 8.33 -1.42
N ILE A 63 18.57 8.88 -1.87
CA ILE A 63 18.78 10.33 -1.90
C ILE A 63 17.76 11.03 -2.79
N GLY A 64 17.44 12.30 -2.45
CA GLY A 64 16.32 13.03 -3.06
C GLY A 64 16.31 13.06 -4.58
N ASN A 65 17.46 13.28 -5.24
CA ASN A 65 17.54 13.30 -6.71
C ASN A 65 17.20 11.94 -7.32
N THR A 66 17.70 10.85 -6.76
CA THR A 66 17.40 9.48 -7.21
C THR A 66 15.90 9.19 -7.07
N VAL A 67 15.30 9.60 -5.94
CA VAL A 67 13.85 9.46 -5.73
C VAL A 67 13.06 10.26 -6.76
N GLN A 68 13.46 11.51 -7.06
CA GLN A 68 12.79 12.32 -8.08
C GLN A 68 12.84 11.66 -9.45
N ASP A 69 13.98 11.15 -9.88
CA ASP A 69 14.13 10.50 -11.18
C ASP A 69 13.29 9.22 -11.26
N ALA A 70 13.29 8.41 -10.20
CA ALA A 70 12.43 7.23 -10.11
C ALA A 70 10.94 7.59 -10.18
N VAL A 71 10.51 8.64 -9.48
CA VAL A 71 9.10 9.09 -9.48
C VAL A 71 8.68 9.64 -10.85
N ARG A 72 9.54 10.41 -11.55
CA ARG A 72 9.26 10.85 -12.94
C ARG A 72 9.04 9.64 -13.86
N ASN A 73 9.93 8.65 -13.80
CA ASN A 73 9.79 7.42 -14.59
C ASN A 73 8.49 6.68 -14.29
N VAL A 74 8.08 6.64 -13.02
CA VAL A 74 6.82 6.00 -12.60
C VAL A 74 5.60 6.80 -13.04
N ALA A 75 5.65 8.13 -13.02
CA ALA A 75 4.55 8.99 -13.45
C ALA A 75 4.17 8.71 -14.92
N ASP A 76 5.16 8.44 -15.77
CA ASP A 76 4.96 8.11 -17.20
C ASP A 76 4.36 6.69 -17.44
N MET A 77 4.24 5.87 -16.39
CA MET A 77 3.67 4.52 -16.52
C MET A 77 2.14 4.47 -16.37
N GLY A 78 1.49 5.56 -15.94
CA GLY A 78 0.04 5.60 -15.75
C GLY A 78 -0.46 4.95 -14.47
N VAL A 79 0.41 4.60 -13.51
CA VAL A 79 0.02 4.06 -12.20
C VAL A 79 -0.74 5.11 -11.39
N LYS A 80 -1.59 4.65 -10.48
CA LYS A 80 -2.43 5.53 -9.66
C LYS A 80 -1.78 5.89 -8.33
N PHE A 81 -1.11 4.93 -7.70
CA PHE A 81 -0.45 5.09 -6.40
C PHE A 81 0.99 4.61 -6.45
N LEU A 82 1.86 5.30 -5.72
CA LEU A 82 3.26 4.91 -5.49
C LEU A 82 3.60 5.06 -4.02
N THR A 83 4.24 4.05 -3.42
CA THR A 83 4.76 4.18 -2.05
C THR A 83 6.19 4.69 -2.02
N VAL A 84 6.43 5.56 -1.06
CA VAL A 84 7.76 5.99 -0.61
C VAL A 84 7.87 5.81 0.90
N MET A 85 9.08 5.72 1.44
CA MET A 85 9.25 5.79 2.89
C MET A 85 8.89 7.18 3.42
N GLY A 86 8.32 7.22 4.65
CA GLY A 86 7.70 8.42 5.23
C GLY A 86 8.69 9.47 5.76
N ASP A 87 9.97 9.38 5.39
CA ASP A 87 10.98 10.35 5.78
C ASP A 87 10.78 11.67 5.01
N PRO A 88 10.79 12.84 5.71
CA PRO A 88 10.40 14.12 5.12
C PRO A 88 11.07 14.46 3.79
N HIS A 89 12.38 14.28 3.69
CA HIS A 89 13.15 14.60 2.49
C HIS A 89 12.81 13.68 1.30
N ILE A 90 12.42 12.41 1.56
CA ILE A 90 11.97 11.47 0.55
C ILE A 90 10.59 11.86 0.03
N VAL A 91 9.66 12.14 0.97
CA VAL A 91 8.30 12.55 0.62
C VAL A 91 8.30 13.85 -0.18
N GLU A 92 9.09 14.84 0.25
CA GLU A 92 9.23 16.12 -0.46
C GLU A 92 9.78 15.93 -1.88
N ALA A 93 10.85 15.15 -2.01
CA ALA A 93 11.46 14.86 -3.31
C ALA A 93 10.44 14.21 -4.27
N ALA A 94 9.72 13.18 -3.81
CA ALA A 94 8.70 12.49 -4.57
C ALA A 94 7.53 13.42 -4.96
N SER A 95 7.03 14.20 -4.01
CA SER A 95 5.84 15.05 -4.18
C SER A 95 6.05 16.18 -5.21
N LYS A 96 7.29 16.67 -5.36
CA LYS A 96 7.63 17.73 -6.34
C LYS A 96 7.48 17.31 -7.80
N VAL A 97 7.52 16.01 -8.11
CA VAL A 97 7.63 15.51 -9.49
C VAL A 97 6.64 14.39 -9.82
N LYS A 98 5.65 14.16 -8.96
CA LYS A 98 4.73 13.02 -9.03
C LYS A 98 3.72 13.05 -10.20
N GLY A 99 3.51 14.21 -10.86
CA GLY A 99 2.42 14.35 -11.84
C GLY A 99 1.06 13.99 -11.23
N ASP A 100 0.31 13.12 -11.92
CA ASP A 100 -1.01 12.64 -11.46
C ASP A 100 -0.97 11.48 -10.45
N VAL A 101 0.22 10.90 -10.23
CA VAL A 101 0.41 9.79 -9.28
C VAL A 101 0.22 10.27 -7.85
N LYS A 102 -0.53 9.51 -7.05
CA LYS A 102 -0.68 9.80 -5.62
C LYS A 102 0.46 9.16 -4.84
N ILE A 103 1.21 9.97 -4.11
CA ILE A 103 2.28 9.51 -3.23
C ILE A 103 1.70 9.06 -1.90
N LEU A 104 1.92 7.80 -1.57
CA LEU A 104 1.53 7.19 -0.30
C LEU A 104 2.79 6.98 0.56
N ALA A 105 2.88 7.71 1.67
CA ALA A 105 4.01 7.59 2.58
C ALA A 105 3.83 6.39 3.53
N VAL A 106 4.84 5.55 3.64
CA VAL A 106 4.87 4.44 4.60
C VAL A 106 5.37 4.97 5.94
N THR A 107 4.49 5.00 6.94
CA THR A 107 4.80 5.53 8.27
C THR A 107 5.68 4.56 9.06
N VAL A 108 5.14 3.39 9.36
CA VAL A 108 5.83 2.24 9.95
C VAL A 108 5.34 0.98 9.22
N LEU A 109 6.23 0.05 8.94
CA LEU A 109 5.84 -1.21 8.32
C LEU A 109 4.87 -1.96 9.23
N THR A 110 3.76 -2.43 8.69
CA THR A 110 2.68 -3.07 9.45
C THR A 110 3.07 -4.42 10.07
N SER A 111 4.20 -4.98 9.65
CA SER A 111 4.83 -6.16 10.24
C SER A 111 5.67 -5.85 11.50
N LEU A 112 5.96 -4.58 11.78
CA LEU A 112 6.79 -4.16 12.91
C LEU A 112 5.93 -3.80 14.12
N ASN A 113 6.44 -4.10 15.32
CA ASN A 113 5.92 -3.66 16.61
C ASN A 113 6.93 -2.75 17.34
N ARG A 114 6.61 -2.30 18.57
CA ARG A 114 7.49 -1.41 19.32
C ARG A 114 8.90 -1.98 19.57
N ASN A 115 9.02 -3.27 19.84
CA ASN A 115 10.32 -3.92 20.05
C ASN A 115 11.18 -3.87 18.78
N ASP A 116 10.59 -4.13 17.61
CA ASP A 116 11.30 -4.03 16.33
C ASP A 116 11.81 -2.60 16.08
N LEU A 117 11.02 -1.58 16.47
CA LEU A 117 11.43 -0.18 16.34
C LEU A 117 12.60 0.16 17.29
N ASN A 118 12.61 -0.39 18.51
CA ASN A 118 13.75 -0.23 19.43
C ASN A 118 15.03 -0.82 18.83
N MET A 119 14.95 -1.99 18.25
CA MET A 119 16.09 -2.64 17.57
C MET A 119 16.59 -1.80 16.38
N ASN A 120 15.72 -1.07 15.72
CA ASN A 120 16.04 -0.15 14.63
C ASN A 120 16.44 1.26 15.11
N LEU A 121 16.65 1.47 16.40
CA LEU A 121 17.05 2.75 17.02
C LEU A 121 16.04 3.89 16.71
N ILE A 122 14.77 3.55 16.54
CA ILE A 122 13.71 4.53 16.32
C ILE A 122 13.30 5.13 17.66
N LYS A 123 13.08 6.46 17.65
CA LYS A 123 12.74 7.29 18.80
C LYS A 123 11.78 6.60 19.80
N ASP A 124 11.99 6.83 21.08
CA ASP A 124 11.10 6.41 22.16
C ASP A 124 9.67 6.95 21.98
N GLY A 125 8.73 6.27 22.59
CA GLY A 125 7.30 6.56 22.50
C GLY A 125 6.52 5.31 22.12
N ASP A 126 5.21 5.33 22.30
CA ASP A 126 4.37 4.26 21.79
C ASP A 126 4.25 4.32 20.27
N LEU A 127 3.76 3.22 19.70
CA LEU A 127 3.70 3.07 18.26
C LEU A 127 2.73 4.07 17.62
N ASP A 128 1.58 4.33 18.28
CA ASP A 128 0.55 5.24 17.78
C ASP A 128 1.11 6.67 17.68
N TYR A 129 1.84 7.12 18.70
CA TYR A 129 2.51 8.41 18.69
C TYR A 129 3.52 8.53 17.54
N ILE A 130 4.35 7.51 17.33
CA ILE A 130 5.35 7.52 16.24
C ILE A 130 4.65 7.56 14.88
N VAL A 131 3.59 6.75 14.68
CA VAL A 131 2.82 6.73 13.43
C VAL A 131 2.16 8.09 13.20
N GLU A 132 1.56 8.71 14.22
CA GLU A 132 0.93 10.02 14.08
C GLU A 132 1.94 11.11 13.73
N GLN A 133 3.09 11.16 14.40
CA GLN A 133 4.16 12.12 14.10
C GLN A 133 4.71 11.96 12.68
N ARG A 134 4.94 10.71 12.24
CA ARG A 134 5.39 10.42 10.88
C ARG A 134 4.33 10.77 9.83
N THR A 135 3.06 10.57 10.16
CA THR A 135 1.93 10.95 9.30
C THR A 135 1.85 12.45 9.13
N ASP A 136 1.95 13.21 10.23
CA ASP A 136 1.93 14.68 10.19
C ASP A 136 3.08 15.22 9.32
N LEU A 137 4.29 14.72 9.53
CA LEU A 137 5.44 15.08 8.70
C LEU A 137 5.21 14.73 7.22
N ALA A 138 4.75 13.52 6.91
CA ALA A 138 4.48 13.11 5.53
C ALA A 138 3.50 14.05 4.83
N PHE A 139 2.43 14.45 5.50
CA PHE A 139 1.45 15.37 4.91
C PHE A 139 1.97 16.80 4.77
N ARG A 140 2.76 17.30 5.72
CA ARG A 140 3.44 18.60 5.61
C ARG A 140 4.40 18.66 4.42
N PHE A 141 5.05 17.54 4.10
CA PHE A 141 5.98 17.44 2.98
C PHE A 141 5.34 16.97 1.66
N GLY A 142 4.00 16.91 1.60
CA GLY A 142 3.25 16.82 0.35
C GLY A 142 2.74 15.44 -0.03
N ALA A 143 2.76 14.45 0.87
CA ALA A 143 2.11 13.17 0.61
C ALA A 143 0.59 13.33 0.38
N ASP A 144 0.02 12.57 -0.55
CA ASP A 144 -1.42 12.52 -0.79
C ASP A 144 -2.12 11.60 0.22
N GLY A 145 -1.39 10.62 0.73
CA GLY A 145 -1.91 9.63 1.67
C GLY A 145 -0.81 8.90 2.43
N VAL A 146 -1.22 7.97 3.28
CA VAL A 146 -0.32 7.12 4.06
C VAL A 146 -0.71 5.65 3.97
N ILE A 147 0.29 4.79 4.16
CA ILE A 147 0.11 3.38 4.47
C ILE A 147 0.22 3.22 5.98
N CYS A 148 -0.81 2.70 6.62
CA CYS A 148 -0.83 2.41 8.05
C CYS A 148 -1.51 1.08 8.35
N SER A 149 -1.34 0.56 9.56
CA SER A 149 -2.04 -0.65 9.97
C SER A 149 -3.53 -0.39 10.26
N PRO A 150 -4.36 -1.44 10.31
CA PRO A 150 -5.76 -1.30 10.66
C PRO A 150 -6.03 -0.68 12.04
N GLU A 151 -5.11 -0.83 12.98
CA GLU A 151 -5.23 -0.32 14.35
C GLU A 151 -5.14 1.20 14.41
N GLU A 152 -4.36 1.82 13.51
CA GLU A 152 -4.08 3.25 13.48
C GLU A 152 -5.11 4.07 12.70
N ILE A 153 -5.99 3.43 11.92
CA ILE A 153 -6.93 4.12 11.01
C ILE A 153 -7.79 5.15 11.74
N LYS A 154 -8.40 4.77 12.88
CA LYS A 154 -9.27 5.67 13.64
C LYS A 154 -8.55 6.91 14.15
N LEU A 155 -7.33 6.71 14.66
CA LEU A 155 -6.47 7.79 15.13
C LEU A 155 -6.18 8.77 14.01
N LEU A 156 -5.73 8.26 12.87
CA LEU A 156 -5.35 9.09 11.73
C LEU A 156 -6.57 9.77 11.08
N ARG A 157 -7.68 9.05 10.89
CA ARG A 157 -8.89 9.62 10.28
C ARG A 157 -9.50 10.77 11.09
N LYS A 158 -9.38 10.73 12.40
CA LYS A 158 -9.84 11.82 13.29
C LYS A 158 -9.16 13.15 12.93
N ASN A 159 -7.86 13.11 12.62
CA ASN A 159 -7.03 14.30 12.39
C ASN A 159 -6.90 14.67 10.91
N TYR A 160 -7.03 13.70 9.98
CA TYR A 160 -6.77 13.87 8.54
C TYR A 160 -7.97 13.40 7.71
N LYS A 161 -9.04 14.21 7.68
CA LYS A 161 -10.33 13.86 7.07
C LYS A 161 -10.27 13.68 5.55
N ASP A 162 -9.42 14.49 4.87
CA ASP A 162 -9.36 14.58 3.41
C ASP A 162 -8.12 13.88 2.80
N LYS A 163 -7.32 13.21 3.63
CA LYS A 163 -6.13 12.51 3.19
C LYS A 163 -6.40 11.03 2.97
N LEU A 164 -5.72 10.43 1.98
CA LEU A 164 -5.87 9.00 1.70
C LEU A 164 -5.25 8.14 2.81
N ILE A 165 -6.01 7.17 3.29
CA ILE A 165 -5.56 6.13 4.20
C ILE A 165 -5.71 4.79 3.49
N VAL A 166 -4.58 4.13 3.21
CA VAL A 166 -4.53 2.83 2.54
C VAL A 166 -3.97 1.81 3.52
N THR A 167 -4.70 0.71 3.73
CA THR A 167 -4.40 -0.23 4.82
C THR A 167 -4.24 -1.65 4.29
N PRO A 168 -3.05 -2.26 4.46
CA PRO A 168 -2.84 -3.70 4.29
C PRO A 168 -3.23 -4.46 5.57
N GLY A 169 -2.98 -5.78 5.60
CA GLY A 169 -3.25 -6.58 6.79
C GLY A 169 -4.71 -7.02 6.91
N ILE A 170 -5.43 -7.07 5.79
CA ILE A 170 -6.83 -7.51 5.78
C ILE A 170 -6.90 -9.04 5.83
N ARG A 171 -7.68 -9.54 6.78
CA ARG A 171 -7.93 -10.97 7.01
C ARG A 171 -9.37 -11.19 7.42
N ASN A 172 -9.95 -12.31 7.04
CA ASN A 172 -11.15 -12.83 7.69
C ASN A 172 -10.78 -13.42 9.06
N LYS A 173 -11.79 -13.61 9.93
CA LYS A 173 -11.56 -14.15 11.27
C LYS A 173 -10.92 -15.55 11.29
N GLN A 174 -11.04 -16.30 10.17
CA GLN A 174 -10.54 -17.65 10.01
C GLN A 174 -9.19 -17.72 9.29
N ASP A 175 -8.70 -16.59 8.75
CA ASP A 175 -7.47 -16.55 7.98
C ASP A 175 -6.24 -16.57 8.90
N ASP A 176 -5.16 -17.21 8.44
CA ASP A 176 -3.86 -17.13 9.09
C ASP A 176 -3.29 -15.68 8.96
N ALA A 177 -2.90 -15.10 10.08
CA ALA A 177 -2.26 -13.80 10.14
C ALA A 177 -0.93 -13.78 9.38
N GLY A 178 -0.17 -14.89 9.40
CA GLY A 178 1.14 -15.01 8.79
C GLY A 178 2.14 -14.03 9.41
N ASP A 179 2.79 -13.24 8.57
CA ASP A 179 3.75 -12.18 8.95
C ASP A 179 3.10 -10.88 9.42
N GLN A 180 1.77 -10.73 9.28
CA GLN A 180 1.06 -9.53 9.73
C GLN A 180 0.74 -9.60 11.22
N LYS A 181 1.30 -8.67 11.99
CA LYS A 181 1.10 -8.59 13.45
C LYS A 181 -0.19 -7.84 13.84
N ARG A 182 -0.72 -7.01 12.92
CA ARG A 182 -1.84 -6.11 13.13
C ARG A 182 -2.83 -6.28 11.98
N ILE A 183 -3.94 -6.96 12.24
CA ILE A 183 -4.93 -7.36 11.24
C ILE A 183 -6.34 -6.87 11.57
N ALA A 184 -7.16 -6.69 10.54
CA ALA A 184 -8.60 -6.45 10.69
C ALA A 184 -9.37 -7.04 9.49
N THR A 185 -10.70 -7.14 9.64
CA THR A 185 -11.57 -7.45 8.49
C THR A 185 -11.70 -6.24 7.57
N ARG A 186 -12.06 -6.49 6.31
CA ARG A 186 -12.33 -5.43 5.34
C ARG A 186 -13.40 -4.44 5.86
N SER A 187 -14.48 -4.96 6.40
CA SER A 187 -15.57 -4.16 6.96
C SER A 187 -15.10 -3.26 8.10
N GLN A 188 -14.30 -3.80 9.03
CA GLN A 188 -13.74 -3.00 10.13
C GLN A 188 -12.82 -1.88 9.63
N ALA A 189 -11.95 -2.17 8.65
CA ALA A 189 -11.05 -1.17 8.09
C ALA A 189 -11.82 0.00 7.46
N PHE A 190 -12.84 -0.26 6.65
CA PHE A 190 -13.67 0.80 6.05
C PHE A 190 -14.51 1.55 7.09
N THR A 191 -15.11 0.85 8.07
CA THR A 191 -15.84 1.49 9.17
C THR A 191 -14.95 2.41 9.99
N ASN A 192 -13.68 2.05 10.16
CA ASN A 192 -12.69 2.88 10.85
C ASN A 192 -12.19 4.06 10.02
N GLY A 193 -12.48 4.11 8.70
CA GLY A 193 -12.17 5.24 7.84
C GLY A 193 -11.05 5.02 6.82
N ALA A 194 -10.65 3.79 6.50
CA ALA A 194 -9.77 3.53 5.38
C ALA A 194 -10.44 3.94 4.05
N ASP A 195 -9.67 4.52 3.12
CA ASP A 195 -10.13 4.80 1.76
C ASP A 195 -9.95 3.59 0.85
N TYR A 196 -8.86 2.86 1.05
CA TYR A 196 -8.53 1.63 0.34
C TYR A 196 -7.97 0.59 1.30
N VAL A 197 -8.22 -0.67 0.99
CA VAL A 197 -7.63 -1.80 1.69
C VAL A 197 -6.83 -2.67 0.72
N VAL A 198 -5.73 -3.25 1.18
CA VAL A 198 -4.91 -4.16 0.39
C VAL A 198 -5.05 -5.57 0.91
N VAL A 199 -5.41 -6.50 0.03
CA VAL A 199 -5.55 -7.92 0.32
C VAL A 199 -4.63 -8.75 -0.58
N GLY A 200 -3.96 -9.71 -0.01
CA GLY A 200 -3.05 -10.62 -0.71
C GLY A 200 -3.50 -12.08 -0.56
N ARG A 201 -2.83 -12.81 0.33
CA ARG A 201 -3.01 -14.26 0.58
C ARG A 201 -4.46 -14.74 0.70
N PRO A 202 -5.37 -14.05 1.38
CA PRO A 202 -6.77 -14.49 1.46
C PRO A 202 -7.45 -14.63 0.09
N VAL A 203 -7.01 -13.86 -0.91
CA VAL A 203 -7.55 -13.92 -2.27
C VAL A 203 -6.71 -14.81 -3.16
N TYR A 204 -5.39 -14.53 -3.32
CA TYR A 204 -4.61 -15.23 -4.32
C TYR A 204 -4.28 -16.70 -3.97
N LYS A 205 -4.38 -17.11 -2.68
CA LYS A 205 -4.25 -18.52 -2.26
C LYS A 205 -5.58 -19.29 -2.26
N ALA A 206 -6.71 -18.61 -2.43
CA ALA A 206 -8.02 -19.25 -2.41
C ALA A 206 -8.25 -20.13 -3.64
N HIS A 207 -8.94 -21.24 -3.47
CA HIS A 207 -9.38 -22.09 -4.57
C HIS A 207 -10.27 -21.31 -5.54
N ASN A 208 -11.17 -20.47 -5.01
CA ASN A 208 -12.00 -19.53 -5.77
C ASN A 208 -11.69 -18.08 -5.34
N PRO A 209 -10.75 -17.37 -6.03
CA PRO A 209 -10.36 -16.00 -5.67
C PRO A 209 -11.50 -14.98 -5.73
N LEU A 210 -12.42 -15.11 -6.70
CA LEU A 210 -13.53 -14.18 -6.85
C LEU A 210 -14.51 -14.29 -5.67
N GLU A 211 -14.83 -15.50 -5.26
CA GLU A 211 -15.68 -15.75 -4.09
C GLU A 211 -14.98 -15.28 -2.81
N ALA A 212 -13.70 -15.59 -2.67
CA ALA A 212 -12.90 -15.12 -1.53
C ALA A 212 -12.86 -13.58 -1.45
N LEU A 213 -12.70 -12.87 -2.58
CA LEU A 213 -12.72 -11.41 -2.63
C LEU A 213 -14.09 -10.83 -2.23
N ARG A 214 -15.19 -11.48 -2.63
CA ARG A 214 -16.56 -11.05 -2.28
C ARG A 214 -16.87 -11.23 -0.80
N ASN A 215 -16.31 -12.27 -0.20
CA ASN A 215 -16.58 -12.69 1.19
C ASN A 215 -15.60 -12.11 2.23
N LEU A 216 -14.75 -11.15 1.87
CA LEU A 216 -13.81 -10.47 2.78
C LEU A 216 -14.53 -9.62 3.85
#